data_f510a5ecf6fe9ceaf3e61a60947637b6
#
_entry.id   f510a5ecf6fe9ceaf3e61a60947637b6
#
_cell.length_a   1.000
_cell.length_b   1.000
_cell.length_c   1.000
_cell.angle_alpha   90.00
_cell.angle_beta   90.00
_cell.angle_gamma   90.00
#
_symmetry.space_group_name_H-M   'P 1'
#
loop_
_entity.id
_entity.type
_entity.pdbx_description
1 polymer ?
#
loop_
_entity_poly.entity_id
_entity_poly.type
_entity_poly.pdbx_seq_one_letter_code
_entity_poly.pdbx_strand_id
1 'polypeptide(L)'
;MAESGWLKKTTPAFRLMIATSWLPPAGCMEQYRESIRAAFSADVDWDEYLSLVERHRTPALSWAALKLVAELDIPEAVKAELKRRSDVCRMQAVLYSMKLTEALKSFDRAAIPVMTFKGPTLSTELYGDLGLRHSRDLDLAVAREDLRRAQACLEELGWRLDPTWFSLSPRQWQSFLAQEHSLNFAHPGAGCQLELHWRNQWDTRATTAARWARSIPSVWQGCPYRSMHPIDLVLYLCIHGGEHAWFRAKWLGDLARIYADGKVNWAAAFDEARKTGQNRGLLAALRLLEQVYGFALPRLPEDAWERLPAVLVNFPLQALEGPDPFAAHVSLTTMRHRLRMGRYERLLLPRKAWRESLAYLLYRRENFRELPLPDRLFWAYAPLHPVLWLWRWIRNASGTRA
;
A
#
# COMPACT_ATOMS: atom_id res chain seq x y z
N MET A 1 -5.02 22.69 -14.04
CA MET A 1 -5.87 21.97 -13.07
C MET A 1 -6.47 23.00 -12.13
N ALA A 2 -7.78 22.99 -11.90
CA ALA A 2 -8.41 23.90 -10.94
C ALA A 2 -8.11 23.45 -9.52
N GLU A 3 -7.57 24.33 -8.67
CA GLU A 3 -7.40 24.02 -7.24
C GLU A 3 -8.76 23.72 -6.59
N SER A 4 -8.85 22.59 -5.94
CA SER A 4 -10.06 22.25 -5.18
C SER A 4 -10.24 23.17 -3.97
N GLY A 5 -11.50 23.40 -3.57
CA GLY A 5 -11.80 24.22 -2.41
C GLY A 5 -11.21 23.70 -1.09
N TRP A 6 -10.84 22.40 -1.02
CA TRP A 6 -10.16 21.80 0.12
C TRP A 6 -8.68 22.20 0.14
N LEU A 7 -7.96 22.06 -0.98
CA LEU A 7 -6.54 22.33 -1.05
C LEU A 7 -6.21 23.81 -0.74
N LYS A 8 -7.09 24.73 -1.12
CA LYS A 8 -6.96 26.16 -0.79
C LYS A 8 -6.93 26.49 0.69
N LYS A 9 -7.46 25.62 1.53
CA LYS A 9 -7.51 25.80 2.99
C LYS A 9 -6.29 25.26 3.72
N THR A 10 -5.37 24.57 3.01
CA THR A 10 -4.15 24.00 3.58
C THR A 10 -3.00 25.00 3.56
N THR A 11 -1.88 24.66 4.23
CA THR A 11 -0.68 25.51 4.25
C THR A 11 -0.01 25.58 2.87
N PRO A 12 0.75 26.67 2.55
CA PRO A 12 1.54 26.75 1.33
C PRO A 12 2.51 25.57 1.17
N ALA A 13 3.14 25.13 2.26
CA ALA A 13 4.05 23.99 2.30
C ALA A 13 3.33 22.69 1.89
N PHE A 14 2.12 22.47 2.41
CA PHE A 14 1.31 21.29 2.05
C PHE A 14 0.88 21.33 0.58
N ARG A 15 0.44 22.46 0.06
CA ARG A 15 0.08 22.60 -1.37
C ARG A 15 1.25 22.30 -2.28
N LEU A 16 2.43 22.84 -1.98
CA LEU A 16 3.64 22.57 -2.76
C LEU A 16 4.05 21.10 -2.67
N MET A 17 3.96 20.48 -1.47
CA MET A 17 4.25 19.05 -1.29
C MET A 17 3.30 18.19 -2.13
N ILE A 18 2.01 18.48 -2.15
CA ILE A 18 1.04 17.76 -3.00
C ILE A 18 1.41 17.91 -4.48
N ALA A 19 1.67 19.15 -4.94
CA ALA A 19 2.04 19.40 -6.34
C ALA A 19 3.30 18.65 -6.77
N THR A 20 4.26 18.45 -5.85
CA THR A 20 5.54 17.76 -6.11
C THR A 20 5.55 16.28 -5.75
N SER A 21 4.43 15.71 -5.28
CA SER A 21 4.36 14.33 -4.77
C SER A 21 4.27 13.25 -5.84
N TRP A 22 4.19 13.61 -7.12
CA TRP A 22 4.08 12.71 -8.25
C TRP A 22 4.74 13.30 -9.50
N LEU A 23 4.88 12.52 -10.58
CA LEU A 23 5.38 12.98 -11.87
C LEU A 23 4.47 12.47 -12.99
N PRO A 24 4.04 13.33 -13.91
CA PRO A 24 3.22 12.93 -15.05
C PRO A 24 4.05 12.24 -16.15
N PRO A 25 3.39 11.62 -17.15
CA PRO A 25 4.01 11.24 -18.39
C PRO A 25 4.48 12.48 -19.18
N ALA A 26 5.41 12.27 -20.12
CA ALA A 26 6.05 13.36 -20.87
C ALA A 26 5.04 14.32 -21.54
N GLY A 27 3.93 13.82 -22.06
CA GLY A 27 2.90 14.63 -22.73
C GLY A 27 2.14 15.61 -21.83
N CYS A 28 2.23 15.47 -20.50
CA CYS A 28 1.54 16.35 -19.53
C CYS A 28 2.52 17.27 -18.77
N MET A 29 3.77 17.34 -19.19
CA MET A 29 4.84 17.95 -18.40
C MET A 29 4.67 19.46 -18.24
N GLU A 30 4.23 20.20 -19.28
CA GLU A 30 4.09 21.67 -19.17
C GLU A 30 2.93 22.04 -18.23
N GLN A 31 1.77 21.40 -18.37
CA GLN A 31 0.65 21.62 -17.47
C GLN A 31 1.03 21.28 -16.01
N TYR A 32 1.89 20.30 -15.82
CA TYR A 32 2.40 19.93 -14.51
C TYR A 32 3.31 21.01 -13.92
N ARG A 33 4.25 21.58 -14.72
CA ARG A 33 5.08 22.71 -14.28
C ARG A 33 4.21 23.90 -13.85
N GLU A 34 3.18 24.23 -14.62
CA GLU A 34 2.22 25.27 -14.26
C GLU A 34 1.54 24.99 -12.93
N SER A 35 1.19 23.73 -12.65
CA SER A 35 0.58 23.35 -11.36
C SER A 35 1.54 23.52 -10.18
N ILE A 36 2.84 23.27 -10.37
CA ILE A 36 3.85 23.54 -9.34
C ILE A 36 4.02 25.04 -9.12
N ARG A 37 4.12 25.85 -10.21
CA ARG A 37 4.20 27.30 -10.11
C ARG A 37 2.99 27.88 -9.38
N ALA A 38 1.79 27.41 -9.67
CA ALA A 38 0.56 27.84 -9.01
C ALA A 38 0.51 27.45 -7.52
N ALA A 39 1.12 26.34 -7.14
CA ALA A 39 1.19 25.88 -5.75
C ALA A 39 2.33 26.55 -4.95
N PHE A 40 3.30 27.14 -5.63
CA PHE A 40 4.42 27.86 -5.01
C PHE A 40 3.95 29.20 -4.45
N SER A 41 4.43 29.56 -3.27
CA SER A 41 4.23 30.84 -2.62
C SER A 41 5.51 31.27 -1.93
N ALA A 42 5.79 32.58 -1.87
CA ALA A 42 6.98 33.12 -1.22
C ALA A 42 7.01 32.89 0.29
N ASP A 43 5.87 32.63 0.90
CA ASP A 43 5.68 32.34 2.32
C ASP A 43 5.67 30.84 2.66
N VAL A 44 6.22 29.96 1.80
CA VAL A 44 6.38 28.54 2.09
C VAL A 44 7.29 28.36 3.31
N ASP A 45 6.76 27.70 4.34
CA ASP A 45 7.58 27.17 5.43
C ASP A 45 8.33 25.91 4.93
N TRP A 46 9.64 26.07 4.74
CA TRP A 46 10.48 25.02 4.17
C TRP A 46 10.76 23.87 5.14
N ASP A 47 10.74 24.13 6.45
CA ASP A 47 10.88 23.06 7.44
C ASP A 47 9.62 22.19 7.49
N GLU A 48 8.44 22.83 7.43
CA GLU A 48 7.17 22.12 7.25
C GLU A 48 7.19 21.31 5.95
N TYR A 49 7.60 21.92 4.82
CA TYR A 49 7.66 21.26 3.53
C TYR A 49 8.55 20.00 3.57
N LEU A 50 9.77 20.10 4.10
CA LEU A 50 10.69 18.96 4.21
C LEU A 50 10.16 17.87 5.14
N SER A 51 9.46 18.24 6.22
CA SER A 51 8.79 17.31 7.12
C SER A 51 7.64 16.57 6.43
N LEU A 52 6.82 17.29 5.66
CA LEU A 52 5.72 16.73 4.86
C LEU A 52 6.24 15.77 3.78
N VAL A 53 7.27 16.16 3.03
CA VAL A 53 7.91 15.30 2.00
C VAL A 53 8.39 13.98 2.61
N GLU A 54 9.01 14.02 3.78
CA GLU A 54 9.45 12.81 4.50
C GLU A 54 8.26 11.96 4.95
N ARG A 55 7.29 12.58 5.63
CA ARG A 55 6.07 11.92 6.09
C ARG A 55 5.32 11.23 4.95
N HIS A 56 5.20 11.91 3.82
CA HIS A 56 4.48 11.42 2.63
C HIS A 56 5.31 10.49 1.75
N ARG A 57 6.60 10.30 2.09
CA ARG A 57 7.55 9.42 1.38
C ARG A 57 7.73 9.78 -0.09
N THR A 58 7.89 11.07 -0.37
CA THR A 58 8.00 11.61 -1.73
C THR A 58 9.34 12.32 -2.04
N PRO A 59 10.45 12.15 -1.27
CA PRO A 59 11.61 13.02 -1.46
C PRO A 59 12.21 12.94 -2.87
N ALA A 60 12.28 11.77 -3.47
CA ALA A 60 12.82 11.62 -4.82
C ALA A 60 11.90 12.22 -5.89
N LEU A 61 10.57 12.05 -5.74
CA LEU A 61 9.59 12.68 -6.63
C LEU A 61 9.61 14.21 -6.47
N SER A 62 9.60 14.70 -5.23
CA SER A 62 9.65 16.13 -4.95
C SER A 62 10.94 16.78 -5.48
N TRP A 63 12.09 16.13 -5.30
CA TRP A 63 13.35 16.60 -5.90
C TRP A 63 13.28 16.63 -7.43
N ALA A 64 12.78 15.58 -8.05
CA ALA A 64 12.64 15.51 -9.50
C ALA A 64 11.65 16.57 -10.03
N ALA A 65 10.55 16.81 -9.32
CA ALA A 65 9.55 17.81 -9.66
C ALA A 65 10.10 19.24 -9.59
N LEU A 66 10.78 19.59 -8.49
CA LEU A 66 11.33 20.93 -8.32
C LEU A 66 12.44 21.26 -9.32
N LYS A 67 13.18 20.28 -9.80
CA LYS A 67 14.14 20.51 -10.91
C LYS A 67 13.48 20.96 -12.22
N LEU A 68 12.19 20.68 -12.41
CA LEU A 68 11.45 21.09 -13.62
C LEU A 68 11.06 22.57 -13.61
N VAL A 69 11.17 23.22 -12.46
CA VAL A 69 10.80 24.64 -12.22
C VAL A 69 11.98 25.36 -11.52
N ALA A 70 13.16 25.22 -12.11
CA ALA A 70 14.41 25.73 -11.54
C ALA A 70 14.45 27.26 -11.36
N GLU A 71 13.53 27.97 -12.02
CA GLU A 71 13.33 29.42 -11.92
C GLU A 71 12.69 29.85 -10.58
N LEU A 72 12.07 28.94 -9.83
CA LEU A 72 11.51 29.27 -8.52
C LEU A 72 12.59 29.51 -7.48
N ASP A 73 12.38 30.52 -6.65
CA ASP A 73 13.31 30.90 -5.58
C ASP A 73 13.21 29.91 -4.40
N ILE A 74 13.87 28.78 -4.56
CA ILE A 74 13.95 27.71 -3.55
C ILE A 74 15.32 27.79 -2.87
N PRO A 75 15.39 27.88 -1.53
CA PRO A 75 16.66 27.95 -0.82
C PRO A 75 17.62 26.78 -1.15
N GLU A 76 18.90 27.08 -1.34
CA GLU A 76 19.91 26.07 -1.69
C GLU A 76 20.02 24.97 -0.63
N ALA A 77 19.83 25.29 0.65
CA ALA A 77 19.79 24.32 1.73
C ALA A 77 18.66 23.29 1.55
N VAL A 78 17.48 23.72 1.11
CA VAL A 78 16.33 22.84 0.82
C VAL A 78 16.64 21.95 -0.37
N LYS A 79 17.19 22.52 -1.46
CA LYS A 79 17.61 21.74 -2.64
C LYS A 79 18.64 20.66 -2.28
N ALA A 80 19.65 21.03 -1.49
CA ALA A 80 20.68 20.10 -1.01
C ALA A 80 20.10 18.97 -0.17
N GLU A 81 19.18 19.28 0.76
CA GLU A 81 18.54 18.28 1.62
C GLU A 81 17.61 17.34 0.82
N LEU A 82 16.81 17.86 -0.11
CA LEU A 82 15.98 17.03 -0.98
C LEU A 82 16.83 16.13 -1.87
N LYS A 83 17.92 16.66 -2.43
CA LYS A 83 18.86 15.83 -3.21
C LYS A 83 19.42 14.70 -2.36
N ARG A 84 19.91 15.00 -1.15
CA ARG A 84 20.45 14.00 -0.21
C ARG A 84 19.42 12.92 0.11
N ARG A 85 18.16 13.28 0.41
CA ARG A 85 17.08 12.31 0.67
C ARG A 85 16.73 11.50 -0.57
N SER A 86 16.74 12.12 -1.75
CA SER A 86 16.54 11.44 -3.03
C SER A 86 17.64 10.41 -3.29
N ASP A 87 18.90 10.75 -3.03
CA ASP A 87 20.04 9.84 -3.18
C ASP A 87 19.91 8.63 -2.23
N VAL A 88 19.48 8.83 -0.98
CA VAL A 88 19.16 7.73 -0.04
C VAL A 88 18.05 6.82 -0.59
N CYS A 89 16.97 7.38 -1.11
CA CYS A 89 15.89 6.59 -1.74
C CYS A 89 16.41 5.75 -2.90
N ARG A 90 17.28 6.32 -3.75
CA ARG A 90 17.90 5.63 -4.87
C ARG A 90 18.79 4.47 -4.40
N MET A 91 19.63 4.69 -3.39
CA MET A 91 20.47 3.63 -2.82
C MET A 91 19.63 2.48 -2.27
N GLN A 92 18.55 2.79 -1.54
CA GLN A 92 17.61 1.78 -1.05
C GLN A 92 16.95 1.03 -2.21
N ALA A 93 16.50 1.72 -3.25
CA ALA A 93 15.87 1.10 -4.40
C ALA A 93 16.82 0.16 -5.15
N VAL A 94 18.12 0.50 -5.27
CA VAL A 94 19.15 -0.38 -5.83
C VAL A 94 19.29 -1.64 -4.98
N LEU A 95 19.37 -1.51 -3.66
CA LEU A 95 19.47 -2.64 -2.74
C LEU A 95 18.26 -3.57 -2.86
N TYR A 96 17.03 -3.00 -2.86
CA TYR A 96 15.81 -3.79 -3.06
C TYR A 96 15.76 -4.45 -4.45
N SER A 97 16.25 -3.78 -5.49
CA SER A 97 16.38 -4.34 -6.84
C SER A 97 17.30 -5.56 -6.87
N MET A 98 18.45 -5.50 -6.19
CA MET A 98 19.36 -6.63 -6.07
C MET A 98 18.71 -7.81 -5.35
N LYS A 99 18.05 -7.55 -4.20
CA LYS A 99 17.37 -8.59 -3.42
C LYS A 99 16.17 -9.19 -4.15
N LEU A 100 15.43 -8.39 -4.92
CA LEU A 100 14.41 -8.87 -5.82
C LEU A 100 14.99 -9.82 -6.88
N THR A 101 16.09 -9.43 -7.52
CA THR A 101 16.74 -10.25 -8.56
C THR A 101 17.22 -11.59 -7.99
N GLU A 102 17.81 -11.60 -6.78
CA GLU A 102 18.20 -12.84 -6.09
C GLU A 102 16.99 -13.76 -5.86
N ALA A 103 15.89 -13.21 -5.35
CA ALA A 103 14.65 -13.97 -5.10
C ALA A 103 14.04 -14.52 -6.39
N LEU A 104 13.92 -13.69 -7.44
CA LEU A 104 13.39 -14.11 -8.74
C LEU A 104 14.24 -15.23 -9.38
N LYS A 105 15.57 -15.13 -9.32
CA LYS A 105 16.48 -16.19 -9.80
C LYS A 105 16.28 -17.51 -9.03
N SER A 106 16.07 -17.44 -7.73
CA SER A 106 15.84 -18.63 -6.91
C SER A 106 14.50 -19.28 -7.25
N PHE A 107 13.45 -18.48 -7.40
CA PHE A 107 12.13 -18.98 -7.76
C PHE A 107 12.10 -19.56 -9.18
N ASP A 108 12.79 -18.94 -10.13
CA ASP A 108 12.91 -19.46 -11.51
C ASP A 108 13.59 -20.84 -11.54
N ARG A 109 14.74 -21.01 -10.83
CA ARG A 109 15.40 -22.32 -10.69
C ARG A 109 14.53 -23.38 -10.04
N ALA A 110 13.67 -22.97 -9.11
CA ALA A 110 12.73 -23.86 -8.44
C ALA A 110 11.42 -24.07 -9.26
N ALA A 111 11.31 -23.48 -10.44
CA ALA A 111 10.09 -23.47 -11.27
C ALA A 111 8.85 -23.00 -10.50
N ILE A 112 9.00 -21.93 -9.70
CA ILE A 112 7.92 -21.29 -8.94
C ILE A 112 7.50 -20.02 -9.67
N PRO A 113 6.30 -19.96 -10.27
CA PRO A 113 5.78 -18.71 -10.84
C PRO A 113 5.60 -17.65 -9.76
N VAL A 114 6.10 -16.45 -10.02
CA VAL A 114 6.03 -15.32 -9.06
C VAL A 114 5.46 -14.09 -9.73
N MET A 115 4.62 -13.35 -9.00
CA MET A 115 4.11 -12.04 -9.41
C MET A 115 4.67 -10.96 -8.51
N THR A 116 5.06 -9.82 -9.09
CA THR A 116 5.39 -8.60 -8.33
C THR A 116 4.34 -7.53 -8.61
N PHE A 117 4.03 -6.68 -7.66
CA PHE A 117 3.00 -5.65 -7.84
C PHE A 117 3.30 -4.30 -7.18
N LYS A 118 4.39 -4.22 -6.43
CA LYS A 118 4.96 -2.98 -5.87
C LYS A 118 6.51 -3.06 -5.92
N GLY A 119 7.17 -2.19 -5.18
CA GLY A 119 8.62 -2.21 -5.10
C GLY A 119 9.31 -1.61 -6.34
N PRO A 120 10.52 -2.08 -6.67
CA PRO A 120 11.32 -1.56 -7.79
C PRO A 120 10.66 -1.74 -9.16
N THR A 121 9.93 -2.84 -9.38
CA THR A 121 9.24 -3.11 -10.65
C THR A 121 8.17 -2.05 -10.92
N LEU A 122 7.33 -1.71 -9.95
CA LEU A 122 6.32 -0.66 -10.11
C LEU A 122 6.95 0.72 -10.30
N SER A 123 8.07 1.03 -9.61
CA SER A 123 8.77 2.31 -9.83
C SER A 123 9.24 2.45 -11.28
N THR A 124 9.85 1.41 -11.83
CA THR A 124 10.33 1.39 -13.21
C THR A 124 9.16 1.41 -14.20
N GLU A 125 8.08 0.69 -13.93
CA GLU A 125 6.88 0.66 -14.78
C GLU A 125 6.21 2.04 -14.85
N LEU A 126 6.05 2.72 -13.72
CA LEU A 126 5.37 4.02 -13.67
C LEU A 126 6.25 5.18 -14.14
N TYR A 127 7.53 5.19 -13.75
CA TYR A 127 8.38 6.37 -13.88
C TYR A 127 9.62 6.15 -14.76
N GLY A 128 9.88 4.92 -15.22
CA GLY A 128 11.11 4.58 -15.95
C GLY A 128 12.39 4.63 -15.11
N ASP A 129 12.28 4.89 -13.81
CA ASP A 129 13.40 5.02 -12.87
C ASP A 129 13.06 4.32 -11.54
N LEU A 130 13.90 3.40 -11.12
CA LEU A 130 13.70 2.61 -9.89
C LEU A 130 13.80 3.45 -8.61
N GLY A 131 14.51 4.58 -8.63
CA GLY A 131 14.77 5.42 -7.47
C GLY A 131 13.74 6.49 -7.18
N LEU A 132 12.78 6.72 -8.06
CA LEU A 132 11.77 7.78 -7.89
C LEU A 132 10.68 7.41 -6.88
N ARG A 133 10.27 6.14 -6.85
CA ARG A 133 9.23 5.67 -5.94
C ARG A 133 9.85 5.01 -4.70
N HIS A 134 9.66 5.65 -3.55
CA HIS A 134 10.13 5.09 -2.28
C HIS A 134 9.45 3.75 -1.96
N SER A 135 10.25 2.70 -1.71
CA SER A 135 9.81 1.37 -1.28
C SER A 135 10.49 0.98 0.04
N ARG A 136 9.79 0.25 0.90
CA ARG A 136 10.33 -0.27 2.18
C ARG A 136 10.29 -1.78 2.26
N ASP A 137 9.68 -2.42 1.28
CA ASP A 137 9.39 -3.84 1.21
C ASP A 137 9.39 -4.33 -0.23
N LEU A 138 9.56 -5.61 -0.41
CA LEU A 138 9.28 -6.34 -1.64
C LEU A 138 7.96 -7.08 -1.46
N ASP A 139 7.03 -6.87 -2.39
CA ASP A 139 5.75 -7.57 -2.41
C ASP A 139 5.79 -8.63 -3.53
N LEU A 140 5.91 -9.89 -3.15
CA LEU A 140 5.94 -11.03 -4.06
C LEU A 140 4.72 -11.92 -3.81
N ALA A 141 4.06 -12.38 -4.87
CA ALA A 141 2.99 -13.34 -4.75
C ALA A 141 3.33 -14.64 -5.48
N VAL A 142 2.99 -15.76 -4.84
CA VAL A 142 3.12 -17.11 -5.40
C VAL A 142 1.79 -17.85 -5.26
N ALA A 143 1.61 -18.94 -6.00
CA ALA A 143 0.48 -19.81 -5.78
C ALA A 143 0.53 -20.40 -4.35
N ARG A 144 -0.65 -20.62 -3.76
CA ARG A 144 -0.76 -21.12 -2.38
C ARG A 144 -0.04 -22.46 -2.17
N GLU A 145 -0.06 -23.30 -3.15
CA GLU A 145 0.63 -24.60 -3.21
C GLU A 145 2.15 -24.47 -3.22
N ASP A 146 2.69 -23.41 -3.78
CA ASP A 146 4.13 -23.14 -3.85
C ASP A 146 4.68 -22.42 -2.63
N LEU A 147 3.84 -21.97 -1.71
CA LEU A 147 4.24 -21.10 -0.59
C LEU A 147 5.37 -21.69 0.26
N ARG A 148 5.34 -22.99 0.57
CA ARG A 148 6.40 -23.63 1.35
C ARG A 148 7.71 -23.76 0.60
N ARG A 149 7.64 -24.01 -0.70
CA ARG A 149 8.82 -24.06 -1.58
C ARG A 149 9.45 -22.68 -1.71
N ALA A 150 8.62 -21.66 -1.91
CA ALA A 150 9.07 -20.26 -1.98
C ALA A 150 9.67 -19.78 -0.65
N GLN A 151 9.08 -20.18 0.50
CA GLN A 151 9.65 -19.93 1.81
C GLN A 151 11.06 -20.54 1.93
N ALA A 152 11.26 -21.79 1.56
CA ALA A 152 12.57 -22.46 1.61
C ALA A 152 13.61 -21.73 0.73
N CYS A 153 13.23 -21.35 -0.48
CA CYS A 153 14.10 -20.54 -1.36
C CYS A 153 14.53 -19.22 -0.72
N LEU A 154 13.62 -18.51 -0.05
CA LEU A 154 13.95 -17.26 0.64
C LEU A 154 14.87 -17.50 1.84
N GLU A 155 14.62 -18.54 2.62
CA GLU A 155 15.46 -18.90 3.78
C GLU A 155 16.90 -19.25 3.37
N GLU A 156 17.09 -19.94 2.25
CA GLU A 156 18.41 -20.23 1.65
C GLU A 156 19.15 -18.94 1.23
N LEU A 157 18.41 -17.89 0.81
CA LEU A 157 18.97 -16.57 0.48
C LEU A 157 19.22 -15.69 1.73
N GLY A 158 19.03 -16.22 2.91
CA GLY A 158 19.27 -15.51 4.18
C GLY A 158 18.08 -14.69 4.71
N TRP A 159 16.91 -14.77 4.06
CA TRP A 159 15.70 -14.19 4.61
C TRP A 159 15.25 -14.97 5.84
N ARG A 160 14.70 -14.27 6.83
CA ARG A 160 14.17 -14.86 8.06
C ARG A 160 12.72 -14.48 8.20
N LEU A 161 11.88 -15.45 8.53
CA LEU A 161 10.51 -15.17 8.93
C LEU A 161 10.49 -14.23 10.14
N ASP A 162 9.44 -13.41 10.23
CA ASP A 162 9.19 -12.54 11.37
C ASP A 162 9.44 -13.28 12.69
N PRO A 163 10.20 -12.72 13.65
CA PRO A 163 10.51 -13.37 14.94
C PRO A 163 9.28 -13.79 15.75
N THR A 164 8.11 -13.18 15.48
CA THR A 164 6.85 -13.60 16.10
C THR A 164 6.28 -14.87 15.48
N TRP A 165 6.91 -15.41 14.41
CA TRP A 165 6.51 -16.65 13.78
C TRP A 165 6.78 -17.84 14.69
N PHE A 166 5.90 -18.83 14.64
CA PHE A 166 6.02 -20.11 15.32
C PHE A 166 5.45 -21.23 14.46
N SER A 167 5.86 -22.47 14.75
CA SER A 167 5.36 -23.65 14.03
C SER A 167 3.87 -23.85 14.25
N LEU A 168 3.15 -24.04 13.16
CA LEU A 168 1.72 -24.33 13.15
C LEU A 168 1.48 -25.80 12.82
N SER A 169 0.53 -26.45 13.51
CA SER A 169 0.03 -27.76 13.14
C SER A 169 -0.68 -27.72 11.77
N PRO A 170 -0.91 -28.86 11.10
CA PRO A 170 -1.59 -28.88 9.79
C PRO A 170 -2.93 -28.13 9.79
N ARG A 171 -3.74 -28.28 10.81
CA ARG A 171 -5.05 -27.61 10.92
C ARG A 171 -4.93 -26.13 11.22
N GLN A 172 -4.00 -25.73 12.08
CA GLN A 172 -3.67 -24.33 12.35
C GLN A 172 -3.13 -23.65 11.10
N TRP A 173 -2.27 -24.33 10.32
CA TRP A 173 -1.77 -23.83 9.05
C TRP A 173 -2.90 -23.58 8.02
N GLN A 174 -3.84 -24.52 7.88
CA GLN A 174 -4.99 -24.31 6.99
C GLN A 174 -5.86 -23.14 7.43
N SER A 175 -6.07 -22.97 8.73
CA SER A 175 -6.78 -21.82 9.29
C SER A 175 -6.04 -20.51 9.03
N PHE A 176 -4.73 -20.49 9.23
CA PHE A 176 -3.87 -19.35 8.95
C PHE A 176 -3.96 -18.94 7.47
N LEU A 177 -3.80 -19.88 6.53
CA LEU A 177 -3.90 -19.61 5.09
C LEU A 177 -5.29 -19.12 4.65
N ALA A 178 -6.34 -19.43 5.40
CA ALA A 178 -7.69 -18.93 5.12
C ALA A 178 -7.89 -17.49 5.60
N GLN A 179 -7.19 -17.09 6.65
CA GLN A 179 -7.37 -15.80 7.33
C GLN A 179 -6.35 -14.75 6.86
N GLU A 180 -5.10 -15.12 6.77
CA GLU A 180 -4.01 -14.25 6.36
C GLU A 180 -3.83 -14.23 4.83
N HIS A 181 -2.94 -13.39 4.37
CA HIS A 181 -2.68 -13.21 2.94
C HIS A 181 -1.19 -13.19 2.60
N SER A 182 -0.30 -13.02 3.58
CA SER A 182 1.15 -12.96 3.40
C SER A 182 1.93 -13.55 4.58
N LEU A 183 3.18 -13.91 4.30
CA LEU A 183 4.24 -14.16 5.28
C LEU A 183 5.24 -13.00 5.22
N ASN A 184 5.65 -12.49 6.38
CA ASN A 184 6.61 -11.41 6.48
C ASN A 184 8.01 -11.95 6.73
N PHE A 185 8.97 -11.47 5.93
CA PHE A 185 10.38 -11.80 6.03
C PHE A 185 11.22 -10.54 6.23
N ALA A 186 12.31 -10.69 6.97
CA ALA A 186 13.36 -9.71 7.05
C ALA A 186 14.68 -10.32 6.58
N HIS A 187 15.53 -9.53 5.92
CA HIS A 187 16.89 -9.91 5.59
C HIS A 187 17.86 -9.17 6.51
N PRO A 188 18.37 -9.79 7.59
CA PRO A 188 19.17 -9.09 8.62
C PRO A 188 20.41 -8.41 8.06
N GLY A 189 21.11 -9.07 7.12
CA GLY A 189 22.33 -8.52 6.51
C GLY A 189 22.12 -7.35 5.55
N ALA A 190 20.91 -7.16 5.03
CA ALA A 190 20.58 -6.09 4.10
C ALA A 190 19.58 -5.06 4.66
N GLY A 191 18.98 -5.31 5.83
CA GLY A 191 17.94 -4.43 6.39
C GLY A 191 16.68 -4.33 5.54
N CYS A 192 16.46 -5.30 4.63
CA CYS A 192 15.29 -5.36 3.73
C CYS A 192 14.15 -6.15 4.34
N GLN A 193 12.92 -5.79 3.94
CA GLN A 193 11.71 -6.52 4.26
C GLN A 193 11.06 -7.08 2.99
N LEU A 194 10.38 -8.22 3.11
CA LEU A 194 9.66 -8.88 2.03
C LEU A 194 8.36 -9.46 2.56
N GLU A 195 7.27 -9.23 1.82
CA GLU A 195 5.99 -9.88 2.05
C GLU A 195 5.75 -10.91 0.95
N LEU A 196 5.65 -12.18 1.34
CA LEU A 196 5.35 -13.28 0.43
C LEU A 196 3.85 -13.58 0.50
N HIS A 197 3.12 -13.13 -0.49
CA HIS A 197 1.68 -13.23 -0.60
C HIS A 197 1.25 -14.52 -1.31
N TRP A 198 0.05 -15.03 -1.00
CA TRP A 198 -0.65 -16.06 -1.81
C TRP A 198 -2.01 -15.56 -2.30
N ARG A 199 -2.43 -14.39 -1.87
CA ARG A 199 -3.59 -13.62 -2.34
C ARG A 199 -3.45 -12.17 -1.88
N ASN A 200 -4.20 -11.26 -2.47
CA ASN A 200 -4.39 -9.96 -1.84
C ASN A 200 -5.34 -10.10 -0.65
N GLN A 201 -5.26 -9.20 0.30
CA GLN A 201 -5.96 -9.28 1.59
C GLN A 201 -7.48 -9.52 1.45
N TRP A 202 -8.11 -8.95 0.43
CA TRP A 202 -9.56 -8.98 0.23
C TRP A 202 -10.01 -9.85 -0.95
N ASP A 203 -9.08 -10.54 -1.58
CA ASP A 203 -9.39 -11.42 -2.68
C ASP A 203 -9.97 -12.76 -2.19
N THR A 204 -10.99 -13.23 -2.88
CA THR A 204 -11.43 -14.62 -2.81
C THR A 204 -10.49 -15.52 -3.62
N ARG A 205 -10.62 -16.85 -3.47
CA ARG A 205 -9.89 -17.79 -4.34
C ARG A 205 -10.17 -17.54 -5.83
N ALA A 206 -11.43 -17.28 -6.19
CA ALA A 206 -11.84 -17.01 -7.57
C ALA A 206 -11.20 -15.71 -8.08
N THR A 207 -11.20 -14.65 -7.29
CA THR A 207 -10.57 -13.38 -7.66
C THR A 207 -9.07 -13.54 -7.83
N THR A 208 -8.41 -14.25 -6.91
CA THR A 208 -6.96 -14.54 -7.00
C THR A 208 -6.64 -15.32 -8.28
N ALA A 209 -7.37 -16.40 -8.58
CA ALA A 209 -7.18 -17.19 -9.80
C ALA A 209 -7.39 -16.36 -11.07
N ALA A 210 -8.42 -15.50 -11.09
CA ALA A 210 -8.69 -14.62 -12.23
C ALA A 210 -7.55 -13.60 -12.45
N ARG A 211 -6.97 -13.03 -11.37
CA ARG A 211 -5.81 -12.13 -11.46
C ARG A 211 -4.57 -12.83 -12.00
N TRP A 212 -4.29 -14.05 -11.55
CA TRP A 212 -3.21 -14.86 -12.07
C TRP A 212 -3.39 -15.15 -13.56
N ALA A 213 -4.58 -15.52 -13.98
CA ALA A 213 -4.90 -15.81 -15.39
C ALA A 213 -4.69 -14.57 -16.30
N ARG A 214 -5.02 -13.36 -15.81
CA ARG A 214 -4.85 -12.10 -16.54
C ARG A 214 -3.46 -11.50 -16.43
N SER A 215 -2.63 -11.95 -15.49
CA SER A 215 -1.31 -11.38 -15.25
C SER A 215 -0.41 -11.46 -16.49
N ILE A 216 0.49 -10.51 -16.63
CA ILE A 216 1.29 -10.30 -17.85
C ILE A 216 2.70 -10.87 -17.62
N PRO A 217 3.20 -11.77 -18.48
CA PRO A 217 4.60 -12.19 -18.45
C PRO A 217 5.53 -10.99 -18.61
N SER A 218 6.51 -10.86 -17.74
CA SER A 218 7.44 -9.74 -17.69
C SER A 218 8.84 -10.24 -17.34
N VAL A 219 9.85 -9.41 -17.53
CA VAL A 219 11.26 -9.75 -17.24
C VAL A 219 11.89 -8.63 -16.41
N TRP A 220 12.55 -8.99 -15.32
CA TRP A 220 13.34 -8.11 -14.49
C TRP A 220 14.80 -8.55 -14.47
N GLN A 221 15.70 -7.75 -15.04
CA GLN A 221 17.14 -8.07 -15.10
C GLN A 221 17.43 -9.51 -15.58
N GLY A 222 16.73 -9.93 -16.61
CA GLY A 222 16.85 -11.29 -17.18
C GLY A 222 16.08 -12.39 -16.46
N CYS A 223 15.37 -12.06 -15.36
CA CYS A 223 14.56 -13.03 -14.59
C CYS A 223 13.09 -12.92 -14.94
N PRO A 224 12.39 -14.04 -15.25
CA PRO A 224 10.99 -14.03 -15.54
C PRO A 224 10.18 -13.75 -14.27
N TYR A 225 9.14 -12.95 -14.40
CA TYR A 225 8.10 -12.73 -13.38
C TYR A 225 6.79 -12.40 -14.06
N ARG A 226 5.74 -12.21 -13.29
CA ARG A 226 4.44 -11.75 -13.79
C ARG A 226 4.10 -10.40 -13.16
N SER A 227 3.65 -9.44 -13.97
CA SER A 227 3.08 -8.18 -13.49
C SER A 227 1.56 -8.26 -13.44
N MET A 228 0.94 -7.43 -12.62
CA MET A 228 -0.52 -7.32 -12.61
C MET A 228 -1.03 -6.74 -13.93
N HIS A 229 -2.18 -7.22 -14.39
CA HIS A 229 -2.94 -6.54 -15.45
C HIS A 229 -3.29 -5.12 -14.99
N PRO A 230 -3.24 -4.07 -15.83
CA PRO A 230 -3.45 -2.67 -15.42
C PRO A 230 -4.73 -2.42 -14.61
N ILE A 231 -5.84 -3.07 -14.96
CA ILE A 231 -7.09 -2.97 -14.18
C ILE A 231 -6.90 -3.54 -12.77
N ASP A 232 -6.26 -4.72 -12.65
CA ASP A 232 -6.02 -5.35 -11.35
C ASP A 232 -5.07 -4.54 -10.48
N LEU A 233 -4.04 -3.91 -11.09
CA LEU A 233 -3.12 -3.03 -10.42
C LEU A 233 -3.83 -1.79 -9.86
N VAL A 234 -4.68 -1.14 -10.67
CA VAL A 234 -5.48 0.01 -10.22
C VAL A 234 -6.37 -0.36 -9.05
N LEU A 235 -7.12 -1.47 -9.15
CA LEU A 235 -8.01 -1.92 -8.07
C LEU A 235 -7.23 -2.26 -6.80
N TYR A 236 -6.07 -2.92 -6.94
CA TYR A 236 -5.17 -3.19 -5.83
C TYR A 236 -4.68 -1.90 -5.16
N LEU A 237 -4.19 -0.93 -5.93
CA LEU A 237 -3.70 0.35 -5.39
C LEU A 237 -4.83 1.15 -4.71
N CYS A 238 -6.04 1.15 -5.27
CA CYS A 238 -7.20 1.81 -4.69
C CYS A 238 -7.58 1.22 -3.33
N ILE A 239 -7.57 -0.11 -3.20
CA ILE A 239 -7.88 -0.78 -1.93
C ILE A 239 -6.74 -0.59 -0.93
N HIS A 240 -5.48 -0.80 -1.35
CA HIS A 240 -4.31 -0.63 -0.50
C HIS A 240 -4.20 0.80 0.06
N GLY A 241 -4.35 1.82 -0.80
CA GLY A 241 -4.38 3.22 -0.34
C GLY A 241 -5.56 3.49 0.57
N GLY A 242 -6.73 2.94 0.24
CA GLY A 242 -7.95 3.04 1.05
C GLY A 242 -7.79 2.44 2.44
N GLU A 243 -7.26 1.22 2.58
CA GLU A 243 -7.01 0.57 3.88
C GLU A 243 -6.14 1.42 4.80
N HIS A 244 -5.23 2.17 4.22
CA HIS A 244 -4.38 3.14 4.91
C HIS A 244 -4.99 4.55 4.96
N ALA A 245 -6.28 4.71 4.65
CA ALA A 245 -6.94 6.03 4.59
C ALA A 245 -6.14 7.07 3.79
N TRP A 246 -5.35 6.65 2.82
CA TRP A 246 -4.53 7.51 1.97
C TRP A 246 -3.62 8.50 2.71
N PHE A 247 -3.22 8.21 3.94
CA PHE A 247 -2.46 9.14 4.78
C PHE A 247 -1.05 9.49 4.23
N ARG A 248 -0.66 8.90 3.10
CA ARG A 248 0.58 9.20 2.39
C ARG A 248 0.32 9.54 0.94
N ALA A 249 0.74 10.73 0.53
CA ALA A 249 0.56 11.24 -0.84
C ALA A 249 1.18 10.32 -1.90
N LYS A 250 2.27 9.59 -1.60
CA LYS A 250 2.91 8.69 -2.57
C LYS A 250 1.95 7.67 -3.19
N TRP A 251 0.99 7.15 -2.43
CA TRP A 251 0.03 6.16 -2.96
C TRP A 251 -0.96 6.80 -3.93
N LEU A 252 -1.40 8.01 -3.59
CA LEU A 252 -2.28 8.77 -4.47
C LEU A 252 -1.51 9.27 -5.70
N GLY A 253 -0.22 9.59 -5.56
CA GLY A 253 0.70 9.96 -6.64
C GLY A 253 0.91 8.82 -7.64
N ASP A 254 1.04 7.56 -7.17
CA ASP A 254 1.09 6.38 -8.05
C ASP A 254 -0.17 6.30 -8.92
N LEU A 255 -1.34 6.49 -8.31
CA LEU A 255 -2.61 6.46 -9.02
C LEU A 255 -2.79 7.67 -9.95
N ALA A 256 -2.32 8.86 -9.56
CA ALA A 256 -2.29 10.07 -10.39
C ALA A 256 -1.45 9.85 -11.66
N ARG A 257 -0.29 9.19 -11.52
CA ARG A 257 0.56 8.82 -12.64
C ARG A 257 -0.16 7.88 -13.61
N ILE A 258 -0.80 6.82 -13.09
CA ILE A 258 -1.57 5.86 -13.92
C ILE A 258 -2.74 6.57 -14.60
N TYR A 259 -3.43 7.48 -13.90
CA TYR A 259 -4.55 8.24 -14.45
C TYR A 259 -4.10 9.13 -15.60
N ALA A 260 -3.01 9.89 -15.41
CA ALA A 260 -2.46 10.80 -16.41
C ALA A 260 -1.89 10.08 -17.65
N ASP A 261 -1.44 8.81 -17.51
CA ASP A 261 -0.97 7.99 -18.64
C ASP A 261 -2.09 7.61 -19.62
N GLY A 262 -3.36 7.68 -19.19
CA GLY A 262 -4.54 7.52 -20.05
C GLY A 262 -4.79 6.11 -20.60
N LYS A 263 -4.00 5.10 -20.20
CA LYS A 263 -4.07 3.74 -20.74
C LYS A 263 -5.13 2.86 -20.10
N VAL A 264 -5.67 3.26 -18.95
CA VAL A 264 -6.66 2.47 -18.20
C VAL A 264 -8.06 2.74 -18.72
N ASN A 265 -8.78 1.68 -19.08
CA ASN A 265 -10.21 1.76 -19.33
C ASN A 265 -10.96 1.78 -18.00
N TRP A 266 -11.36 2.98 -17.56
CA TRP A 266 -12.00 3.19 -16.26
C TRP A 266 -13.41 2.57 -16.16
N ALA A 267 -14.15 2.46 -17.27
CA ALA A 267 -15.44 1.77 -17.30
C ALA A 267 -15.25 0.27 -17.03
N ALA A 268 -14.29 -0.37 -17.71
CA ALA A 268 -13.95 -1.77 -17.46
C ALA A 268 -13.39 -1.99 -16.04
N ALA A 269 -12.59 -1.05 -15.51
CA ALA A 269 -12.12 -1.10 -14.13
C ALA A 269 -13.27 -1.01 -13.13
N PHE A 270 -14.27 -0.17 -13.38
CA PHE A 270 -15.46 -0.05 -12.55
C PHE A 270 -16.32 -1.31 -12.59
N ASP A 271 -16.50 -1.93 -13.78
CA ASP A 271 -17.23 -3.18 -13.91
C ASP A 271 -16.55 -4.33 -13.16
N GLU A 272 -15.23 -4.43 -13.23
CA GLU A 272 -14.46 -5.42 -12.47
C GLU A 272 -14.53 -5.14 -10.96
N ALA A 273 -14.44 -3.87 -10.57
CA ALA A 273 -14.60 -3.44 -9.18
C ALA A 273 -15.98 -3.80 -8.61
N ARG A 274 -17.04 -3.70 -9.42
CA ARG A 274 -18.40 -4.14 -9.02
C ARG A 274 -18.47 -5.64 -8.79
N LYS A 275 -17.89 -6.44 -9.70
CA LYS A 275 -17.86 -7.92 -9.57
C LYS A 275 -17.14 -8.36 -8.31
N THR A 276 -16.06 -7.66 -7.93
CA THR A 276 -15.24 -7.99 -6.76
C THR A 276 -15.66 -7.25 -5.48
N GLY A 277 -16.68 -6.37 -5.55
CA GLY A 277 -17.15 -5.56 -4.41
C GLY A 277 -16.22 -4.42 -4.01
N GLN A 278 -15.27 -4.05 -4.89
CA GLN A 278 -14.25 -3.01 -4.66
C GLN A 278 -14.63 -1.64 -5.24
N ASN A 279 -15.84 -1.50 -5.77
CA ASN A 279 -16.30 -0.29 -6.45
C ASN A 279 -16.24 0.98 -5.59
N ARG A 280 -16.52 0.89 -4.29
CA ARG A 280 -16.41 2.03 -3.38
C ARG A 280 -14.97 2.51 -3.22
N GLY A 281 -14.01 1.59 -3.16
CA GLY A 281 -12.58 1.91 -3.10
C GLY A 281 -12.10 2.64 -4.35
N LEU A 282 -12.49 2.16 -5.53
CA LEU A 282 -12.19 2.80 -6.81
C LEU A 282 -12.80 4.20 -6.89
N LEU A 283 -14.10 4.34 -6.59
CA LEU A 283 -14.78 5.64 -6.65
C LEU A 283 -14.21 6.65 -5.66
N ALA A 284 -13.90 6.22 -4.43
CA ALA A 284 -13.26 7.07 -3.43
C ALA A 284 -11.88 7.55 -3.90
N ALA A 285 -11.07 6.68 -4.46
CA ALA A 285 -9.76 7.02 -5.02
C ALA A 285 -9.85 8.03 -6.18
N LEU A 286 -10.80 7.85 -7.10
CA LEU A 286 -11.05 8.80 -8.20
C LEU A 286 -11.50 10.17 -7.68
N ARG A 287 -12.37 10.22 -6.68
CA ARG A 287 -12.76 11.48 -6.01
C ARG A 287 -11.58 12.15 -5.30
N LEU A 288 -10.67 11.37 -4.72
CA LEU A 288 -9.45 11.93 -4.14
C LEU A 288 -8.52 12.50 -5.22
N LEU A 289 -8.37 11.85 -6.37
CA LEU A 289 -7.61 12.41 -7.49
C LEU A 289 -8.20 13.76 -7.96
N GLU A 290 -9.53 13.86 -8.05
CA GLU A 290 -10.21 15.11 -8.36
C GLU A 290 -9.94 16.18 -7.29
N GLN A 291 -10.12 15.86 -6.00
CA GLN A 291 -10.00 16.81 -4.91
C GLN A 291 -8.56 17.27 -4.63
N VAL A 292 -7.60 16.37 -4.82
CA VAL A 292 -6.18 16.62 -4.47
C VAL A 292 -5.39 17.14 -5.64
N TYR A 293 -5.59 16.59 -6.85
CA TYR A 293 -4.81 16.94 -8.04
C TYR A 293 -5.63 17.64 -9.14
N GLY A 294 -6.95 17.81 -8.96
CA GLY A 294 -7.81 18.49 -9.91
C GLY A 294 -8.05 17.70 -11.21
N PHE A 295 -7.93 16.38 -11.18
CA PHE A 295 -8.26 15.54 -12.34
C PHE A 295 -9.76 15.54 -12.62
N ALA A 296 -10.14 15.56 -13.90
CA ALA A 296 -11.52 15.33 -14.28
C ALA A 296 -11.94 13.89 -13.96
N LEU A 297 -13.17 13.69 -13.50
CA LEU A 297 -13.65 12.33 -13.25
C LEU A 297 -13.90 11.59 -14.57
N PRO A 298 -13.63 10.28 -14.62
CA PRO A 298 -13.96 9.47 -15.79
C PRO A 298 -15.47 9.34 -15.95
N ARG A 299 -15.93 9.16 -17.19
CA ARG A 299 -17.33 8.87 -17.47
C ARG A 299 -17.70 7.48 -16.94
N LEU A 300 -18.48 7.45 -15.89
CA LEU A 300 -19.06 6.26 -15.26
C LEU A 300 -20.58 6.46 -15.16
N PRO A 301 -21.38 5.40 -14.90
CA PRO A 301 -22.81 5.54 -14.64
C PRO A 301 -23.09 6.58 -13.54
N GLU A 302 -24.07 7.47 -13.75
CA GLU A 302 -24.38 8.59 -12.84
C GLU A 302 -24.67 8.10 -11.41
N ASP A 303 -25.44 7.03 -11.27
CA ASP A 303 -25.81 6.43 -9.98
C ASP A 303 -24.61 5.86 -9.21
N ALA A 304 -23.48 5.66 -9.87
CA ALA A 304 -22.25 5.21 -9.21
C ALA A 304 -21.74 6.24 -8.19
N TRP A 305 -21.78 7.52 -8.55
CA TRP A 305 -21.28 8.61 -7.71
C TRP A 305 -22.22 8.98 -6.57
N GLU A 306 -23.54 8.90 -6.79
CA GLU A 306 -24.56 9.24 -5.79
C GLU A 306 -24.50 8.32 -4.56
N ARG A 307 -24.08 7.07 -4.74
CA ARG A 307 -23.99 6.06 -3.68
C ARG A 307 -22.68 6.05 -2.92
N LEU A 308 -21.74 6.96 -3.24
CA LEU A 308 -20.45 7.03 -2.55
C LEU A 308 -20.60 7.76 -1.20
N PRO A 309 -20.40 7.09 -0.06
CA PRO A 309 -20.46 7.77 1.24
C PRO A 309 -19.37 8.83 1.37
N ALA A 310 -19.73 10.05 1.71
CA ALA A 310 -18.81 11.19 1.84
C ALA A 310 -17.62 10.92 2.80
N VAL A 311 -17.81 10.05 3.79
CA VAL A 311 -16.74 9.66 4.73
C VAL A 311 -15.58 8.98 4.04
N LEU A 312 -15.81 8.29 2.89
CA LEU A 312 -14.75 7.63 2.11
C LEU A 312 -13.82 8.62 1.39
N VAL A 313 -14.21 9.87 1.30
CA VAL A 313 -13.40 10.96 0.74
C VAL A 313 -12.91 11.88 1.86
N ASN A 314 -13.81 12.34 2.74
CA ASN A 314 -13.48 13.33 3.76
C ASN A 314 -12.49 12.82 4.81
N PHE A 315 -12.57 11.53 5.19
CA PHE A 315 -11.64 10.95 6.16
C PHE A 315 -10.21 10.83 5.59
N PRO A 316 -9.99 10.33 4.37
CA PRO A 316 -8.69 10.38 3.71
C PRO A 316 -8.10 11.79 3.55
N LEU A 317 -8.88 12.79 3.18
CA LEU A 317 -8.40 14.18 3.08
C LEU A 317 -7.87 14.67 4.43
N GLN A 318 -8.59 14.39 5.52
CA GLN A 318 -8.11 14.70 6.88
C GLN A 318 -6.86 13.91 7.28
N ALA A 319 -6.75 12.64 6.84
CA ALA A 319 -5.59 11.80 7.11
C ALA A 319 -4.35 12.23 6.31
N LEU A 320 -4.53 12.75 5.10
CA LEU A 320 -3.45 13.35 4.31
C LEU A 320 -2.85 14.58 5.01
N GLU A 321 -3.69 15.49 5.49
CA GLU A 321 -3.27 16.73 6.14
C GLU A 321 -2.80 16.49 7.58
N GLY A 322 -3.47 15.62 8.33
CA GLY A 322 -3.26 15.36 9.76
C GLY A 322 -2.00 14.53 10.06
N PRO A 323 -1.69 14.24 11.31
CA PRO A 323 -0.59 13.37 11.71
C PRO A 323 -0.80 11.93 11.22
N ASP A 324 0.27 11.12 11.21
CA ASP A 324 0.19 9.69 10.83
C ASP A 324 -0.85 8.97 11.73
N PRO A 325 -1.95 8.48 11.16
CA PRO A 325 -3.03 7.86 11.94
C PRO A 325 -2.63 6.53 12.61
N PHE A 326 -1.48 5.97 12.20
CA PHE A 326 -0.95 4.73 12.74
C PHE A 326 0.25 4.95 13.69
N ALA A 327 0.69 6.21 13.87
CA ALA A 327 1.67 6.57 14.90
C ALA A 327 1.03 6.37 16.28
N ALA A 328 1.35 5.23 16.90
CA ALA A 328 0.68 4.78 18.10
C ALA A 328 1.12 5.56 19.35
N HIS A 329 0.20 6.26 20.01
CA HIS A 329 0.16 6.35 21.47
C HIS A 329 -1.30 6.29 21.90
N VAL A 330 -1.59 5.41 22.85
CA VAL A 330 -2.95 5.11 23.34
C VAL A 330 -3.48 6.30 24.16
N SER A 331 -4.27 7.14 23.52
CA SER A 331 -5.05 8.19 24.17
C SER A 331 -6.56 8.05 23.81
N LEU A 332 -7.45 8.76 24.49
CA LEU A 332 -8.88 8.80 24.13
C LEU A 332 -9.10 9.31 22.69
N THR A 333 -8.22 10.18 22.20
CA THR A 333 -8.16 10.60 20.80
C THR A 333 -7.90 9.43 19.87
N THR A 334 -7.01 8.53 20.23
CA THR A 334 -6.69 7.30 19.47
C THR A 334 -7.90 6.35 19.44
N MET A 335 -8.66 6.24 20.52
CA MET A 335 -9.88 5.40 20.54
C MET A 335 -10.97 5.95 19.61
N ARG A 336 -11.23 7.26 19.64
CA ARG A 336 -12.14 7.91 18.68
C ARG A 336 -11.67 7.73 17.24
N HIS A 337 -10.37 7.84 17.00
CA HIS A 337 -9.78 7.62 15.69
C HIS A 337 -9.98 6.16 15.22
N ARG A 338 -9.73 5.16 16.09
CA ARG A 338 -9.97 3.74 15.78
C ARG A 338 -11.43 3.43 15.46
N LEU A 339 -12.38 4.04 16.17
CA LEU A 339 -13.80 3.89 15.86
C LEU A 339 -14.19 4.51 14.51
N ARG A 340 -13.63 5.68 14.18
CA ARG A 340 -13.80 6.31 12.86
C ARG A 340 -13.18 5.47 11.75
N MET A 341 -11.96 4.96 11.96
CA MET A 341 -11.27 4.08 11.05
C MET A 341 -12.06 2.79 10.80
N GLY A 342 -12.55 2.13 11.85
CA GLY A 342 -13.35 0.92 11.72
C GLY A 342 -14.70 1.14 11.01
N ARG A 343 -15.31 2.34 11.11
CA ARG A 343 -16.49 2.72 10.32
C ARG A 343 -16.12 2.96 8.85
N TYR A 344 -15.02 3.64 8.59
CA TYR A 344 -14.49 3.89 7.27
C TYR A 344 -14.17 2.57 6.53
N GLU A 345 -13.41 1.67 7.16
CA GLU A 345 -13.06 0.36 6.62
C GLU A 345 -14.29 -0.49 6.28
N ARG A 346 -15.30 -0.51 7.17
CA ARG A 346 -16.55 -1.24 6.91
C ARG A 346 -17.32 -0.72 5.69
N LEU A 347 -17.16 0.55 5.35
CA LEU A 347 -17.80 1.14 4.17
C LEU A 347 -16.95 0.97 2.92
N LEU A 348 -15.61 0.97 3.07
CA LEU A 348 -14.66 0.83 1.97
C LEU A 348 -14.66 -0.59 1.40
N LEU A 349 -14.58 -1.59 2.29
CA LEU A 349 -14.25 -2.95 1.92
C LEU A 349 -15.49 -3.79 1.55
N PRO A 350 -15.33 -4.80 0.69
CA PRO A 350 -16.41 -5.73 0.41
C PRO A 350 -16.89 -6.38 1.72
N ARG A 351 -18.19 -6.60 1.83
CA ARG A 351 -18.73 -7.34 2.96
C ARG A 351 -18.17 -8.76 2.92
N LYS A 352 -17.17 -9.03 3.73
CA LYS A 352 -16.81 -10.42 4.04
C LYS A 352 -18.06 -11.13 4.54
N ALA A 353 -18.32 -12.33 4.02
CA ALA A 353 -19.35 -13.16 4.61
C ALA A 353 -19.12 -13.18 6.14
N TRP A 354 -20.12 -12.88 6.92
CA TRP A 354 -20.02 -12.80 8.38
C TRP A 354 -19.41 -14.06 9.02
N ARG A 355 -19.54 -15.23 8.34
CA ARG A 355 -18.90 -16.50 8.72
C ARG A 355 -17.37 -16.43 8.67
N GLU A 356 -16.79 -15.79 7.64
CA GLU A 356 -15.33 -15.59 7.54
C GLU A 356 -14.85 -14.63 8.63
N SER A 357 -15.61 -13.59 8.91
CA SER A 357 -15.31 -12.64 9.98
C SER A 357 -15.38 -13.30 11.37
N LEU A 358 -16.34 -14.21 11.58
CA LEU A 358 -16.44 -14.97 12.82
C LEU A 358 -15.29 -15.97 12.96
N ALA A 359 -14.94 -16.69 11.89
CA ALA A 359 -13.79 -17.59 11.88
C ALA A 359 -12.48 -16.82 12.16
N TYR A 360 -12.30 -15.64 11.56
CA TYR A 360 -11.16 -14.78 11.84
C TYR A 360 -11.09 -14.35 13.31
N LEU A 361 -12.22 -14.05 13.94
CA LEU A 361 -12.26 -13.69 15.35
C LEU A 361 -11.92 -14.87 16.27
N LEU A 362 -12.45 -16.05 15.98
CA LEU A 362 -12.37 -17.22 16.88
C LEU A 362 -11.05 -18.00 16.75
N TYR A 363 -10.49 -18.10 15.56
CA TYR A 363 -9.32 -18.93 15.25
C TYR A 363 -8.08 -18.08 14.92
N ARG A 364 -7.74 -17.15 15.81
CA ARG A 364 -6.61 -16.24 15.61
C ARG A 364 -5.27 -16.93 15.88
N ARG A 365 -4.24 -16.53 15.12
CA ARG A 365 -2.86 -17.01 15.27
C ARG A 365 -2.33 -16.85 16.69
N GLU A 366 -2.67 -15.74 17.36
CA GLU A 366 -2.28 -15.49 18.74
C GLU A 366 -2.81 -16.56 19.71
N ASN A 367 -4.03 -17.09 19.47
CA ASN A 367 -4.58 -18.18 20.28
C ASN A 367 -3.74 -19.45 20.14
N PHE A 368 -3.26 -19.76 18.92
CA PHE A 368 -2.44 -20.95 18.64
C PHE A 368 -1.08 -20.88 19.35
N ARG A 369 -0.50 -19.67 19.42
CA ARG A 369 0.77 -19.44 20.12
C ARG A 369 0.65 -19.58 21.64
N GLU A 370 -0.41 -19.03 22.21
CA GLU A 370 -0.61 -19.01 23.66
C GLU A 370 -1.06 -20.35 24.23
N LEU A 371 -1.84 -21.10 23.45
CA LEU A 371 -2.35 -22.42 23.82
C LEU A 371 -2.24 -23.37 22.63
N PRO A 372 -1.09 -24.05 22.42
CA PRO A 372 -0.89 -24.94 21.29
C PRO A 372 -1.69 -26.25 21.46
N LEU A 373 -2.95 -26.25 21.02
CA LEU A 373 -3.79 -27.42 21.04
C LEU A 373 -3.47 -28.37 19.88
N PRO A 374 -3.53 -29.71 20.09
CA PRO A 374 -3.43 -30.68 19.02
C PRO A 374 -4.63 -30.56 18.06
N ASP A 375 -4.45 -30.97 16.80
CA ASP A 375 -5.47 -30.79 15.73
C ASP A 375 -6.85 -31.38 16.06
N ARG A 376 -6.90 -32.47 16.85
CA ARG A 376 -8.15 -33.07 17.34
C ARG A 376 -8.97 -32.14 18.24
N LEU A 377 -8.31 -31.20 18.92
CA LEU A 377 -8.94 -30.19 19.79
C LEU A 377 -9.01 -28.79 19.15
N PHE A 378 -8.76 -28.68 17.85
CA PHE A 378 -8.77 -27.38 17.15
C PHE A 378 -10.08 -26.62 17.34
N TRP A 379 -11.22 -27.29 17.38
CA TRP A 379 -12.55 -26.70 17.62
C TRP A 379 -12.65 -25.94 18.95
N ALA A 380 -11.85 -26.34 19.95
CA ALA A 380 -11.87 -25.73 21.28
C ALA A 380 -11.36 -24.27 21.28
N TYR A 381 -10.62 -23.84 20.25
CA TYR A 381 -10.22 -22.43 20.16
C TYR A 381 -11.43 -21.48 20.11
N ALA A 382 -12.55 -21.90 19.53
CA ALA A 382 -13.74 -21.05 19.44
C ALA A 382 -14.31 -20.69 20.83
N PRO A 383 -14.64 -21.64 21.72
CA PRO A 383 -15.12 -21.31 23.07
C PRO A 383 -14.01 -20.72 23.97
N LEU A 384 -12.74 -21.04 23.74
CA LEU A 384 -11.62 -20.51 24.53
C LEU A 384 -11.20 -19.07 24.11
N HIS A 385 -11.59 -18.62 22.92
CA HIS A 385 -11.17 -17.30 22.43
C HIS A 385 -11.49 -16.14 23.40
N PRO A 386 -12.69 -16.01 24.01
CA PRO A 386 -12.96 -14.91 24.93
C PRO A 386 -12.03 -14.93 26.16
N VAL A 387 -11.70 -16.11 26.67
CA VAL A 387 -10.79 -16.27 27.81
C VAL A 387 -9.37 -15.88 27.45
N LEU A 388 -8.86 -16.37 26.33
CA LEU A 388 -7.53 -16.04 25.83
C LEU A 388 -7.43 -14.55 25.46
N TRP A 389 -8.50 -13.95 24.92
CA TRP A 389 -8.56 -12.52 24.65
C TRP A 389 -8.49 -11.69 25.94
N LEU A 390 -9.28 -12.05 26.97
CA LEU A 390 -9.28 -11.36 28.27
C LEU A 390 -7.92 -11.50 28.95
N TRP A 391 -7.31 -12.68 28.93
CA TRP A 391 -6.00 -12.90 29.49
C TRP A 391 -4.91 -12.06 28.82
N ARG A 392 -4.92 -11.96 27.49
CA ARG A 392 -4.03 -11.04 26.75
C ARG A 392 -4.26 -9.59 27.15
N TRP A 393 -5.51 -9.19 27.29
CA TRP A 393 -5.85 -7.81 27.65
C TRP A 393 -5.31 -7.46 29.04
N ILE A 394 -5.48 -8.33 30.03
CA ILE A 394 -4.95 -8.14 31.40
C ILE A 394 -3.42 -8.07 31.37
N ARG A 395 -2.74 -9.01 30.72
CA ARG A 395 -1.28 -9.05 30.61
C ARG A 395 -0.72 -7.78 29.96
N ASN A 396 -1.34 -7.28 28.92
CA ASN A 396 -0.90 -6.05 28.25
C ASN A 396 -1.20 -4.80 29.10
N ALA A 397 -2.24 -4.79 29.91
CA ALA A 397 -2.57 -3.71 30.83
C ALA A 397 -1.61 -3.65 32.04
N SER A 398 -1.11 -4.79 32.47
CA SER A 398 -0.16 -4.89 33.60
C SER A 398 1.31 -4.58 33.25
N GLY A 399 1.61 -4.22 31.99
CA GLY A 399 2.96 -3.76 31.58
C GLY A 399 4.04 -4.84 31.52
N THR A 400 3.71 -6.09 31.80
CA THR A 400 4.64 -7.24 31.67
C THR A 400 4.79 -7.64 30.20
N ARG A 401 5.66 -6.91 29.48
CA ARG A 401 6.22 -7.41 28.22
C ARG A 401 7.34 -8.39 28.57
N ALA A 402 7.12 -9.67 28.31
CA ALA A 402 8.19 -10.66 28.20
C ALA A 402 8.78 -10.63 26.79
#